data_906d4493360debee0437e6339ba289ca
#
_entry.id   906d4493360debee0437e6339ba289ca
#
_cell.length_a   1.000
_cell.length_b   1.000
_cell.length_c   1.000
_cell.angle_alpha   90.00
_cell.angle_beta   90.00
_cell.angle_gamma   90.00
#
_symmetry.space_group_name_H-M   'P 1'
#
loop_
_entity.id
_entity.type
_entity.pdbx_description
1 polymer ?
#
loop_
_entity_poly.entity_id
_entity_poly.type
_entity_poly.pdbx_seq_one_letter_code
_entity_poly.pdbx_strand_id
1 'polypeptide(L)'
;NFYIIYLVFLLQFLHISHPITLQIGTIFPAFFIIWKKRKSLHIISKVSNFFQMTIHILRKEIGLKTLISKGWKKFNRKYSRGIKQWLKRYLPDILLTAAIITGVFYVYGINTATVYGYKASDIPVHNLWVNEMDNNNIFANGVYPHGFHCIIYYLHAAFGIQTYILFRVFSIVQTLFIHLVLLLSLRVICRVRFSPYIGTAAYLMLNIYNDNAIARYSSTLPQEYGMLFIFPAGVLAIRFFQEYALFQKEIKECNETLKKQKKQKILGYLVGFAISFSLTLTVHFYNTMPAGVLCLGIAVGFCSRFCRWRYFWRIIVTGLLSIVLAVVPMAVGVAMGHPLQGSLYWALGVMSGEDDEEEETAQSETIITDKNGNEIRVVGDVDEALLEKLKNG
;
A
#
# COMPACT_ATOMS: atom_id res chain seq x y z
N ASN A 1 6.05 -2.08 0.53
CA ASN A 1 5.21 -1.50 1.59
C ASN A 1 5.39 -2.23 2.93
N PHE A 2 5.13 -3.55 3.03
CA PHE A 2 5.22 -4.31 4.28
C PHE A 2 6.52 -4.02 5.05
N TYR A 3 7.67 -4.19 4.40
CA TYR A 3 8.97 -3.93 5.02
C TYR A 3 9.11 -2.48 5.51
N ILE A 4 8.71 -1.49 4.72
CA ILE A 4 8.84 -0.07 5.07
C ILE A 4 7.94 0.27 6.27
N ILE A 5 6.70 -0.21 6.28
CA ILE A 5 5.76 0.01 7.39
C ILE A 5 6.34 -0.51 8.70
N TYR A 6 6.79 -1.77 8.71
CA TYR A 6 7.34 -2.38 9.93
C TYR A 6 8.71 -1.80 10.33
N LEU A 7 9.52 -1.36 9.36
CA LEU A 7 10.75 -0.62 9.64
C LEU A 7 10.44 0.70 10.36
N VAL A 8 9.46 1.47 9.87
CA VAL A 8 9.05 2.73 10.51
C VAL A 8 8.52 2.47 11.90
N PHE A 9 7.61 1.50 12.10
CA PHE A 9 7.13 1.14 13.43
C PHE A 9 8.28 0.81 14.38
N LEU A 10 9.22 -0.04 13.96
CA LEU A 10 10.35 -0.44 14.77
C LEU A 10 11.21 0.77 15.18
N LEU A 11 11.53 1.66 14.23
CA LEU A 11 12.35 2.83 14.50
C LEU A 11 11.63 3.85 15.39
N GLN A 12 10.32 4.01 15.23
CA GLN A 12 9.48 4.87 16.08
C GLN A 12 9.43 4.33 17.52
N PHE A 13 9.21 3.03 17.71
CA PHE A 13 9.19 2.42 19.04
C PHE A 13 10.54 2.48 19.76
N LEU A 14 11.63 2.47 19.01
CA LEU A 14 12.98 2.63 19.56
C LEU A 14 13.37 4.10 19.73
N HIS A 15 12.53 5.06 19.38
CA HIS A 15 12.80 6.51 19.38
C HIS A 15 14.05 6.91 18.58
N ILE A 16 14.37 6.17 17.52
CA ILE A 16 15.52 6.41 16.63
C ILE A 16 15.11 6.64 15.17
N SER A 17 13.84 6.95 14.94
CA SER A 17 13.35 7.27 13.60
C SER A 17 13.90 8.63 13.15
N HIS A 18 14.82 8.59 12.20
CA HIS A 18 15.52 9.74 11.65
C HIS A 18 15.77 9.50 10.15
N PRO A 19 15.90 10.54 9.31
CA PRO A 19 16.17 10.37 7.87
C PRO A 19 17.29 9.37 7.55
N ILE A 20 18.41 9.45 8.26
CA ILE A 20 19.56 8.57 8.05
C ILE A 20 19.24 7.12 8.42
N THR A 21 18.57 6.87 9.55
CA THR A 21 18.23 5.50 10.00
C THR A 21 17.22 4.83 9.06
N LEU A 22 16.25 5.61 8.55
CA LEU A 22 15.29 5.15 7.55
C LEU A 22 15.97 4.78 6.23
N GLN A 23 16.88 5.64 5.73
CA GLN A 23 17.63 5.38 4.51
C GLN A 23 18.53 4.14 4.65
N ILE A 24 19.31 4.05 5.74
CA ILE A 24 20.17 2.90 6.03
C ILE A 24 19.32 1.63 6.14
N GLY A 25 18.23 1.67 6.93
CA GLY A 25 17.33 0.54 7.10
C GLY A 25 16.74 0.05 5.78
N THR A 26 16.44 0.96 4.86
CA THR A 26 15.89 0.61 3.53
C THR A 26 16.94 0.03 2.59
N ILE A 27 18.17 0.56 2.61
CA ILE A 27 19.25 0.11 1.73
C ILE A 27 19.89 -1.19 2.23
N PHE A 28 19.94 -1.41 3.52
CA PHE A 28 20.62 -2.54 4.14
C PHE A 28 20.18 -3.92 3.60
N PRO A 29 18.89 -4.26 3.45
CA PRO A 29 18.48 -5.54 2.89
C PRO A 29 18.93 -5.72 1.42
N ALA A 30 18.88 -4.66 0.63
CA ALA A 30 19.35 -4.70 -0.75
C ALA A 30 20.86 -4.95 -0.78
N PHE A 31 21.64 -4.24 0.04
CA PHE A 31 23.06 -4.44 0.18
C PHE A 31 23.39 -5.87 0.64
N PHE A 32 22.69 -6.39 1.64
CA PHE A 32 22.85 -7.74 2.17
C PHE A 32 22.59 -8.81 1.09
N ILE A 33 21.53 -8.67 0.28
CA ILE A 33 21.21 -9.58 -0.83
C ILE A 33 22.32 -9.53 -1.91
N ILE A 34 22.76 -8.33 -2.27
CA ILE A 34 23.84 -8.12 -3.24
C ILE A 34 25.14 -8.76 -2.72
N TRP A 35 25.48 -8.51 -1.46
CA TRP A 35 26.68 -9.06 -0.84
C TRP A 35 26.65 -10.60 -0.78
N LYS A 36 25.50 -11.19 -0.38
CA LYS A 36 25.29 -12.64 -0.36
C LYS A 36 25.41 -13.27 -1.75
N LYS A 37 24.92 -12.56 -2.78
CA LYS A 37 24.95 -13.01 -4.18
C LYS A 37 26.18 -12.54 -4.96
N ARG A 38 27.14 -11.86 -4.34
CA ARG A 38 28.29 -11.22 -5.03
C ARG A 38 29.07 -12.15 -5.97
N LYS A 39 29.27 -13.41 -5.55
CA LYS A 39 29.96 -14.42 -6.38
C LYS A 39 29.15 -14.77 -7.63
N SER A 40 27.86 -15.02 -7.52
CA SER A 40 27.00 -15.40 -8.64
C SER A 40 26.71 -14.22 -9.61
N LEU A 41 26.75 -12.98 -9.11
CA LEU A 41 26.52 -11.78 -9.91
C LEU A 41 27.79 -11.26 -10.59
N HIS A 42 28.96 -11.85 -10.30
CA HIS A 42 30.25 -11.39 -10.80
C HIS A 42 30.47 -9.87 -10.64
N ILE A 43 30.01 -9.31 -9.51
CA ILE A 43 29.99 -7.86 -9.28
C ILE A 43 31.38 -7.27 -9.35
N ILE A 44 32.36 -7.90 -8.69
CA ILE A 44 33.74 -7.41 -8.62
C ILE A 44 34.35 -7.32 -10.03
N SER A 45 34.18 -8.35 -10.88
CA SER A 45 34.69 -8.32 -12.24
C SER A 45 33.97 -7.27 -13.11
N LYS A 46 32.65 -7.08 -12.92
CA LYS A 46 31.90 -6.04 -13.63
C LYS A 46 32.34 -4.64 -13.22
N VAL A 47 32.54 -4.40 -11.94
CA VAL A 47 33.02 -3.13 -11.40
C VAL A 47 34.45 -2.86 -11.90
N SER A 48 35.36 -3.85 -11.80
CA SER A 48 36.72 -3.73 -12.34
C SER A 48 36.74 -3.40 -13.82
N ASN A 49 35.95 -4.13 -14.64
CA ASN A 49 35.83 -3.85 -16.07
C ASN A 49 35.25 -2.45 -16.34
N PHE A 50 34.31 -1.99 -15.54
CA PHE A 50 33.77 -0.63 -15.67
C PHE A 50 34.86 0.42 -15.38
N PHE A 51 35.62 0.27 -14.29
CA PHE A 51 36.70 1.19 -13.95
C PHE A 51 37.79 1.19 -15.00
N GLN A 52 38.25 0.01 -15.50
CA GLN A 52 39.23 -0.06 -16.59
C GLN A 52 38.71 0.64 -17.84
N MET A 53 37.46 0.42 -18.22
CA MET A 53 36.85 1.08 -19.38
C MET A 53 36.77 2.60 -19.17
N THR A 54 36.48 3.07 -17.98
CA THR A 54 36.46 4.50 -17.64
C THR A 54 37.87 5.10 -17.77
N ILE A 55 38.87 4.41 -17.27
CA ILE A 55 40.30 4.85 -17.41
C ILE A 55 40.70 4.94 -18.87
N HIS A 56 40.34 3.96 -19.71
CA HIS A 56 40.63 4.00 -21.15
C HIS A 56 39.96 5.17 -21.88
N ILE A 57 38.72 5.53 -21.43
CA ILE A 57 38.02 6.72 -21.95
C ILE A 57 38.71 8.01 -21.51
N LEU A 58 39.06 8.12 -20.23
CA LEU A 58 39.76 9.30 -19.70
C LEU A 58 41.13 9.54 -20.31
N ARG A 59 41.88 8.45 -20.63
CA ARG A 59 43.15 8.51 -21.34
C ARG A 59 43.01 8.79 -22.84
N LYS A 60 41.77 9.00 -23.33
CA LYS A 60 41.47 9.18 -24.77
C LYS A 60 41.89 8.02 -25.68
N GLU A 61 42.24 6.87 -25.13
CA GLU A 61 42.62 5.67 -25.88
C GLU A 61 41.40 5.10 -26.64
N ILE A 62 40.20 5.27 -26.11
CA ILE A 62 38.95 4.87 -26.75
C ILE A 62 38.00 6.08 -26.75
N GLY A 63 37.59 6.52 -27.91
CA GLY A 63 36.61 7.58 -28.07
C GLY A 63 35.23 7.10 -27.58
N LEU A 64 34.56 7.87 -26.70
CA LEU A 64 33.24 7.56 -26.17
C LEU A 64 32.21 7.27 -27.27
N LYS A 65 32.26 8.05 -28.38
CA LYS A 65 31.42 7.87 -29.58
C LYS A 65 31.60 6.50 -30.23
N THR A 66 32.88 6.05 -30.32
CA THR A 66 33.23 4.74 -30.88
C THR A 66 32.72 3.60 -30.00
N LEU A 67 32.83 3.75 -28.70
CA LEU A 67 32.39 2.76 -27.72
C LEU A 67 30.85 2.62 -27.72
N ILE A 68 30.14 3.73 -27.75
CA ILE A 68 28.67 3.76 -27.86
C ILE A 68 28.25 3.12 -29.20
N SER A 69 28.89 3.48 -30.31
CA SER A 69 28.57 2.93 -31.64
C SER A 69 28.83 1.41 -31.71
N LYS A 70 29.97 0.92 -31.18
CA LYS A 70 30.27 -0.53 -31.12
C LYS A 70 29.28 -1.25 -30.21
N GLY A 71 28.97 -0.68 -29.02
CA GLY A 71 27.97 -1.20 -28.11
C GLY A 71 26.60 -1.30 -28.77
N TRP A 72 26.16 -0.22 -29.44
CA TRP A 72 24.89 -0.16 -30.15
C TRP A 72 24.80 -1.18 -31.30
N LYS A 73 25.86 -1.32 -32.12
CA LYS A 73 25.92 -2.33 -33.19
C LYS A 73 25.82 -3.75 -32.64
N LYS A 74 26.54 -4.05 -31.52
CA LYS A 74 26.50 -5.35 -30.86
C LYS A 74 25.11 -5.63 -30.28
N PHE A 75 24.53 -4.66 -29.59
CA PHE A 75 23.17 -4.71 -29.04
C PHE A 75 22.13 -4.95 -30.15
N ASN A 76 22.18 -4.13 -31.21
CA ASN A 76 21.24 -4.21 -32.32
C ASN A 76 21.34 -5.59 -33.01
N ARG A 77 22.55 -6.08 -33.29
CA ARG A 77 22.74 -7.40 -33.90
C ARG A 77 22.21 -8.55 -33.02
N LYS A 78 22.44 -8.46 -31.69
CA LYS A 78 22.06 -9.53 -30.76
C LYS A 78 20.57 -9.50 -30.39
N TYR A 79 19.97 -8.33 -30.24
CA TYR A 79 18.67 -8.20 -29.63
C TYR A 79 17.58 -7.65 -30.57
N SER A 80 17.90 -7.02 -31.71
CA SER A 80 16.88 -6.30 -32.50
C SER A 80 15.75 -7.20 -33.00
N ARG A 81 16.05 -8.44 -33.44
CA ARG A 81 14.99 -9.37 -33.86
C ARG A 81 14.09 -9.78 -32.69
N GLY A 82 14.70 -10.10 -31.54
CA GLY A 82 13.98 -10.46 -30.35
C GLY A 82 13.12 -9.30 -29.82
N ILE A 83 13.67 -8.08 -29.81
CA ILE A 83 12.94 -6.87 -29.40
C ILE A 83 11.79 -6.58 -30.35
N LYS A 84 11.99 -6.67 -31.68
CA LYS A 84 10.90 -6.46 -32.65
C LYS A 84 9.77 -7.47 -32.47
N GLN A 85 10.09 -8.77 -32.29
CA GLN A 85 9.09 -9.80 -32.05
C GLN A 85 8.37 -9.61 -30.72
N TRP A 86 9.14 -9.26 -29.67
CA TRP A 86 8.60 -8.95 -28.36
C TRP A 86 7.66 -7.74 -28.42
N LEU A 87 8.09 -6.65 -29.03
CA LEU A 87 7.29 -5.44 -29.20
C LEU A 87 6.00 -5.74 -29.98
N LYS A 88 6.09 -6.43 -31.12
CA LYS A 88 4.90 -6.83 -31.89
C LYS A 88 3.93 -7.68 -31.08
N ARG A 89 4.44 -8.55 -30.22
CA ARG A 89 3.61 -9.40 -29.35
C ARG A 89 2.92 -8.63 -28.23
N TYR A 90 3.62 -7.69 -27.61
CA TYR A 90 3.16 -6.99 -26.41
C TYR A 90 2.68 -5.56 -26.68
N LEU A 91 2.78 -5.05 -27.90
CA LEU A 91 2.33 -3.69 -28.25
C LEU A 91 0.87 -3.44 -27.87
N PRO A 92 -0.09 -4.34 -28.13
CA PRO A 92 -1.47 -4.13 -27.69
C PRO A 92 -1.59 -4.02 -26.15
N ASP A 93 -0.86 -4.84 -25.40
CA ASP A 93 -0.85 -4.77 -23.92
C ASP A 93 -0.26 -3.45 -23.42
N ILE A 94 0.81 -2.98 -24.08
CA ILE A 94 1.45 -1.69 -23.73
C ILE A 94 0.48 -0.55 -24.02
N LEU A 95 -0.16 -0.53 -25.19
CA LEU A 95 -1.10 0.53 -25.56
C LEU A 95 -2.34 0.55 -24.65
N LEU A 96 -2.91 -0.61 -24.33
CA LEU A 96 -4.05 -0.71 -23.43
C LEU A 96 -3.67 -0.30 -21.99
N THR A 97 -2.49 -0.70 -21.52
CA THR A 97 -1.98 -0.24 -20.22
C THR A 97 -1.77 1.27 -20.20
N ALA A 98 -1.18 1.83 -21.25
CA ALA A 98 -1.01 3.27 -21.39
C ALA A 98 -2.35 4.01 -21.44
N ALA A 99 -3.36 3.47 -22.13
CA ALA A 99 -4.71 4.03 -22.16
C ALA A 99 -5.35 4.05 -20.77
N ILE A 100 -5.22 2.96 -19.97
CA ILE A 100 -5.70 2.93 -18.58
C ILE A 100 -4.97 3.98 -17.73
N ILE A 101 -3.64 4.05 -17.81
CA ILE A 101 -2.83 5.03 -17.07
C ILE A 101 -3.29 6.46 -17.41
N THR A 102 -3.45 6.74 -18.70
CA THR A 102 -3.92 8.05 -19.17
C THR A 102 -5.35 8.35 -18.68
N GLY A 103 -6.25 7.36 -18.75
CA GLY A 103 -7.62 7.49 -18.24
C GLY A 103 -7.67 7.78 -16.73
N VAL A 104 -6.90 7.04 -15.94
CA VAL A 104 -6.77 7.26 -14.49
C VAL A 104 -6.23 8.66 -14.19
N PHE A 105 -5.18 9.09 -14.90
CA PHE A 105 -4.62 10.41 -14.73
C PHE A 105 -5.61 11.51 -15.14
N TYR A 106 -6.34 11.32 -16.24
CA TYR A 106 -7.36 12.27 -16.69
C TYR A 106 -8.49 12.42 -15.65
N VAL A 107 -9.01 11.31 -15.12
CA VAL A 107 -10.16 11.32 -14.21
C VAL A 107 -9.77 11.87 -12.83
N TYR A 108 -8.68 11.38 -12.25
CA TYR A 108 -8.32 11.69 -10.86
C TYR A 108 -7.15 12.67 -10.75
N GLY A 109 -6.15 12.55 -11.64
CA GLY A 109 -4.93 13.34 -11.58
C GLY A 109 -5.16 14.81 -11.89
N ILE A 110 -5.96 15.13 -12.91
CA ILE A 110 -6.30 16.52 -13.26
C ILE A 110 -7.05 17.16 -12.11
N ASN A 111 -8.07 16.49 -11.57
CA ASN A 111 -8.82 16.97 -10.41
C ASN A 111 -7.89 17.21 -9.21
N THR A 112 -6.93 16.32 -8.96
CA THR A 112 -5.94 16.51 -7.89
C THR A 112 -5.02 17.69 -8.15
N ALA A 113 -4.59 17.91 -9.39
CA ALA A 113 -3.66 18.98 -9.75
C ALA A 113 -4.31 20.38 -9.70
N THR A 114 -5.60 20.48 -9.99
CA THR A 114 -6.31 21.77 -10.13
C THR A 114 -6.88 22.33 -8.83
N VAL A 115 -7.09 21.50 -7.82
CA VAL A 115 -7.67 21.94 -6.54
C VAL A 115 -6.55 22.31 -5.56
N TYR A 116 -6.64 23.52 -5.01
CA TYR A 116 -5.77 23.98 -3.92
C TYR A 116 -6.30 23.45 -2.58
N GLY A 117 -5.39 23.09 -1.67
CA GLY A 117 -5.73 22.58 -0.34
C GLY A 117 -6.03 21.09 -0.33
N TYR A 118 -6.60 20.66 0.79
CA TYR A 118 -7.00 19.28 1.00
C TYR A 118 -8.40 19.03 0.45
N LYS A 119 -8.62 17.83 -0.10
CA LYS A 119 -9.89 17.46 -0.73
C LYS A 119 -10.86 16.72 0.17
N ALA A 120 -10.40 16.25 1.32
CA ALA A 120 -11.21 15.57 2.32
C ALA A 120 -10.97 16.19 3.69
N SER A 121 -12.00 16.23 4.52
CA SER A 121 -11.98 16.79 5.87
C SER A 121 -10.99 16.08 6.80
N ASP A 122 -10.74 14.79 6.58
CA ASP A 122 -9.88 13.97 7.45
C ASP A 122 -8.39 14.18 7.18
N ILE A 123 -8.03 14.74 6.01
CA ILE A 123 -6.61 14.90 5.61
C ILE A 123 -5.81 15.76 6.60
N PRO A 124 -6.32 16.89 7.13
CA PRO A 124 -5.59 17.66 8.14
C PRO A 124 -5.23 16.85 9.37
N VAL A 125 -6.13 15.99 9.83
CA VAL A 125 -5.91 15.10 10.98
C VAL A 125 -4.81 14.08 10.67
N HIS A 126 -4.89 13.43 9.51
CA HIS A 126 -3.85 12.50 9.07
C HIS A 126 -2.49 13.18 8.88
N ASN A 127 -2.47 14.42 8.40
CA ASN A 127 -1.25 15.22 8.28
C ASN A 127 -0.64 15.53 9.66
N LEU A 128 -1.47 15.90 10.63
CA LEU A 128 -1.04 16.11 12.01
C LEU A 128 -0.38 14.84 12.58
N TRP A 129 -1.01 13.69 12.40
CA TRP A 129 -0.47 12.41 12.90
C TRP A 129 0.89 12.06 12.29
N VAL A 130 1.10 12.37 11.00
CA VAL A 130 2.41 12.15 10.36
C VAL A 130 3.46 13.13 10.91
N ASN A 131 3.09 14.39 11.17
CA ASN A 131 4.02 15.37 11.75
C ASN A 131 4.44 14.99 13.18
N GLU A 132 3.55 14.41 13.99
CA GLU A 132 3.90 13.90 15.31
C GLU A 132 4.96 12.78 15.28
N MET A 133 5.03 12.03 14.18
CA MET A 133 6.06 11.00 13.99
C MET A 133 7.48 11.60 13.87
N ASP A 134 7.65 12.88 13.55
CA ASP A 134 8.96 13.55 13.58
C ASP A 134 9.55 13.61 14.99
N ASN A 135 8.66 13.60 16.00
CA ASN A 135 9.01 13.52 17.41
C ASN A 135 9.12 12.07 17.93
N ASN A 136 9.15 11.08 17.03
CA ASN A 136 9.08 9.65 17.36
C ASN A 136 7.84 9.27 18.20
N ASN A 137 6.71 9.93 17.97
CA ASN A 137 5.46 9.71 18.68
C ASN A 137 4.36 9.24 17.70
N ILE A 138 4.46 8.01 17.25
CA ILE A 138 3.51 7.43 16.29
C ILE A 138 2.08 7.30 16.85
N PHE A 139 1.93 7.24 18.17
CA PHE A 139 0.63 7.12 18.85
C PHE A 139 0.27 8.37 19.66
N ALA A 140 0.74 9.56 19.24
CA ALA A 140 0.41 10.84 19.90
C ALA A 140 -1.10 11.05 20.11
N ASN A 141 -1.91 10.61 19.13
CA ASN A 141 -3.36 10.76 19.14
C ASN A 141 -4.10 9.44 19.38
N GLY A 142 -3.44 8.48 20.05
CA GLY A 142 -3.99 7.18 20.35
C GLY A 142 -3.59 6.09 19.34
N VAL A 143 -3.84 4.85 19.75
CA VAL A 143 -3.51 3.65 18.98
C VAL A 143 -4.48 3.49 17.82
N TYR A 144 -3.93 3.38 16.61
CA TYR A 144 -4.65 3.30 15.35
C TYR A 144 -3.84 2.48 14.32
N PRO A 145 -4.44 1.92 13.25
CA PRO A 145 -3.69 1.30 12.15
C PRO A 145 -2.88 2.30 11.33
N HIS A 146 -1.69 2.64 11.78
CA HIS A 146 -0.85 3.70 11.18
C HIS A 146 -0.04 3.27 9.95
N GLY A 147 -0.34 2.12 9.31
CA GLY A 147 0.46 1.63 8.18
C GLY A 147 0.54 2.60 7.00
N PHE A 148 -0.54 3.31 6.70
CA PHE A 148 -0.52 4.36 5.68
C PHE A 148 0.36 5.55 6.11
N HIS A 149 0.21 6.01 7.36
CA HIS A 149 1.00 7.12 7.91
C HIS A 149 2.49 6.81 7.91
N CYS A 150 2.87 5.54 8.15
CA CYS A 150 4.26 5.09 8.04
C CYS A 150 4.82 5.25 6.62
N ILE A 151 4.01 5.05 5.57
CA ILE A 151 4.46 5.26 4.19
C ILE A 151 4.64 6.75 3.89
N ILE A 152 3.68 7.59 4.29
CA ILE A 152 3.76 9.04 4.10
C ILE A 152 4.94 9.61 4.90
N TYR A 153 5.08 9.22 6.16
CA TYR A 153 6.22 9.60 7.00
C TYR A 153 7.56 9.17 6.40
N TYR A 154 7.66 7.94 5.89
CA TYR A 154 8.87 7.48 5.22
C TYR A 154 9.25 8.36 4.03
N LEU A 155 8.26 8.73 3.21
CA LEU A 155 8.50 9.63 2.07
C LEU A 155 8.89 11.04 2.53
N HIS A 156 8.28 11.53 3.61
CA HIS A 156 8.62 12.79 4.24
C HIS A 156 10.06 12.76 4.79
N ALA A 157 10.35 11.90 5.74
CA ALA A 157 11.59 11.91 6.47
C ALA A 157 12.79 11.43 5.62
N ALA A 158 12.64 10.36 4.81
CA ALA A 158 13.76 9.83 4.04
C ALA A 158 14.14 10.68 2.81
N PHE A 159 13.19 11.43 2.24
CA PHE A 159 13.40 12.21 1.00
C PHE A 159 13.23 13.72 1.19
N GLY A 160 12.87 14.20 2.39
CA GLY A 160 12.69 15.61 2.67
C GLY A 160 11.46 16.24 1.99
N ILE A 161 10.46 15.44 1.63
CA ILE A 161 9.24 15.94 0.98
C ILE A 161 8.29 16.44 2.07
N GLN A 162 7.80 17.66 1.95
CA GLN A 162 6.85 18.21 2.93
C GLN A 162 5.57 17.38 2.99
N THR A 163 5.07 17.10 4.18
CA THR A 163 3.87 16.28 4.41
C THR A 163 2.65 16.86 3.72
N TYR A 164 2.47 18.19 3.74
CA TYR A 164 1.41 18.87 3.00
C TYR A 164 1.43 18.53 1.51
N ILE A 165 2.60 18.52 0.86
CA ILE A 165 2.73 18.17 -0.56
C ILE A 165 2.35 16.71 -0.77
N LEU A 166 2.80 15.82 0.10
CA LEU A 166 2.45 14.39 0.02
C LEU A 166 0.94 14.20 0.13
N PHE A 167 0.30 14.76 1.13
CA PHE A 167 -1.15 14.62 1.30
C PHE A 167 -1.94 15.27 0.17
N ARG A 168 -1.39 16.25 -0.52
CA ARG A 168 -2.03 16.89 -1.67
C ARG A 168 -1.94 16.05 -2.94
N VAL A 169 -0.78 15.40 -3.23
CA VAL A 169 -0.54 14.81 -4.56
C VAL A 169 -0.39 13.29 -4.56
N PHE A 170 -0.19 12.66 -3.41
CA PHE A 170 0.07 11.22 -3.34
C PHE A 170 -1.12 10.39 -3.83
N SER A 171 -2.34 10.92 -3.80
CA SER A 171 -3.54 10.29 -4.35
C SER A 171 -3.38 9.91 -5.82
N ILE A 172 -2.64 10.67 -6.62
CA ILE A 172 -2.36 10.34 -8.04
C ILE A 172 -1.60 9.01 -8.11
N VAL A 173 -0.54 8.88 -7.32
CA VAL A 173 0.28 7.65 -7.26
C VAL A 173 -0.54 6.48 -6.70
N GLN A 174 -1.25 6.71 -5.61
CA GLN A 174 -2.13 5.75 -4.96
C GLN A 174 -3.16 5.18 -5.95
N THR A 175 -3.91 6.04 -6.61
CA THR A 175 -4.99 5.64 -7.53
C THR A 175 -4.45 4.96 -8.78
N LEU A 176 -3.32 5.43 -9.31
CA LEU A 176 -2.63 4.76 -10.41
C LEU A 176 -2.23 3.34 -10.02
N PHE A 177 -1.63 3.16 -8.85
CA PHE A 177 -1.23 1.82 -8.37
C PHE A 177 -2.43 0.92 -8.10
N ILE A 178 -3.57 1.44 -7.59
CA ILE A 178 -4.80 0.65 -7.42
C ILE A 178 -5.23 0.03 -8.75
N HIS A 179 -5.32 0.82 -9.80
CA HIS A 179 -5.73 0.35 -11.13
C HIS A 179 -4.70 -0.62 -11.75
N LEU A 180 -3.40 -0.35 -11.60
CA LEU A 180 -2.36 -1.26 -12.07
C LEU A 180 -2.34 -2.59 -11.31
N VAL A 181 -2.53 -2.55 -10.00
CA VAL A 181 -2.61 -3.77 -9.17
C VAL A 181 -3.88 -4.57 -9.50
N LEU A 182 -5.01 -3.90 -9.73
CA LEU A 182 -6.23 -4.55 -10.22
C LEU A 182 -6.00 -5.22 -11.58
N LEU A 183 -5.42 -4.49 -12.54
CA LEU A 183 -5.07 -5.02 -13.87
C LEU A 183 -4.19 -6.26 -13.76
N LEU A 184 -3.12 -6.19 -12.96
CA LEU A 184 -2.21 -7.33 -12.76
C LEU A 184 -2.91 -8.50 -12.06
N SER A 185 -3.76 -8.24 -11.10
CA SER A 185 -4.55 -9.23 -10.37
C SER A 185 -5.51 -9.97 -11.32
N LEU A 186 -6.25 -9.22 -12.11
CA LEU A 186 -7.13 -9.78 -13.14
C LEU A 186 -6.33 -10.59 -14.20
N ARG A 187 -5.15 -10.10 -14.58
CA ARG A 187 -4.28 -10.81 -15.53
C ARG A 187 -3.80 -12.17 -15.02
N VAL A 188 -3.68 -12.33 -13.71
CA VAL A 188 -3.33 -13.62 -13.09
C VAL A 188 -4.51 -14.59 -13.09
N ILE A 189 -5.75 -14.09 -12.97
CA ILE A 189 -6.96 -14.90 -12.82
C ILE A 189 -7.60 -15.21 -14.18
N CYS A 190 -7.70 -14.19 -15.05
CA CYS A 190 -8.40 -14.31 -16.33
C CYS A 190 -7.62 -15.14 -17.34
N ARG A 191 -8.34 -16.01 -18.08
CA ARG A 191 -7.77 -16.82 -19.16
C ARG A 191 -7.67 -16.06 -20.48
N VAL A 192 -8.63 -15.17 -20.74
CA VAL A 192 -8.70 -14.38 -21.96
C VAL A 192 -7.78 -13.18 -21.85
N ARG A 193 -6.97 -12.95 -22.88
CA ARG A 193 -5.91 -11.91 -22.87
C ARG A 193 -6.40 -10.50 -22.55
N PHE A 194 -7.55 -10.11 -23.07
CA PHE A 194 -8.05 -8.74 -22.96
C PHE A 194 -9.03 -8.51 -21.81
N SER A 195 -9.58 -9.58 -21.20
CA SER A 195 -10.51 -9.44 -20.05
C SER A 195 -9.97 -8.62 -18.89
N PRO A 196 -8.66 -8.66 -18.52
CA PRO A 196 -8.13 -7.81 -17.47
C PRO A 196 -8.26 -6.32 -17.77
N TYR A 197 -8.05 -5.94 -19.02
CA TYR A 197 -8.16 -4.53 -19.45
C TYR A 197 -9.61 -4.06 -19.42
N ILE A 198 -10.54 -4.91 -19.90
CA ILE A 198 -11.98 -4.62 -19.85
C ILE A 198 -12.44 -4.48 -18.39
N GLY A 199 -12.04 -5.41 -17.50
CA GLY A 199 -12.40 -5.34 -16.09
C GLY A 199 -11.83 -4.10 -15.39
N THR A 200 -10.59 -3.71 -15.70
CA THR A 200 -10.00 -2.50 -15.12
C THR A 200 -10.64 -1.22 -15.68
N ALA A 201 -10.95 -1.20 -16.98
CA ALA A 201 -11.67 -0.07 -17.59
C ALA A 201 -13.09 0.04 -17.04
N ALA A 202 -13.79 -1.08 -16.85
CA ALA A 202 -15.12 -1.09 -16.23
C ALA A 202 -15.08 -0.55 -14.79
N TYR A 203 -14.07 -0.93 -14.00
CA TYR A 203 -13.86 -0.39 -12.65
C TYR A 203 -13.65 1.13 -12.68
N LEU A 204 -12.81 1.63 -13.60
CA LEU A 204 -12.62 3.07 -13.78
C LEU A 204 -13.92 3.77 -14.18
N MET A 205 -14.67 3.21 -15.13
CA MET A 205 -15.94 3.80 -15.60
C MET A 205 -17.01 3.82 -14.52
N LEU A 206 -17.15 2.76 -13.72
CA LEU A 206 -18.11 2.71 -12.61
C LEU A 206 -17.84 3.81 -11.57
N ASN A 207 -16.57 4.12 -11.32
CA ASN A 207 -16.19 5.17 -10.39
C ASN A 207 -16.46 6.58 -10.95
N ILE A 208 -16.43 6.77 -12.26
CA ILE A 208 -16.73 8.09 -12.89
C ILE A 208 -18.19 8.54 -12.65
N TYR A 209 -19.12 7.58 -12.57
CA TYR A 209 -20.54 7.89 -12.32
C TYR A 209 -20.85 8.08 -10.82
N ASN A 210 -19.84 8.10 -9.95
CA ASN A 210 -20.01 8.29 -8.51
C ASN A 210 -19.10 9.43 -8.04
N ASP A 211 -19.69 10.61 -7.82
CA ASP A 211 -18.96 11.81 -7.39
C ASP A 211 -18.19 11.57 -6.07
N ASN A 212 -18.77 10.80 -5.15
CA ASN A 212 -18.09 10.44 -3.92
C ASN A 212 -16.85 9.58 -4.17
N ALA A 213 -16.91 8.64 -5.12
CA ALA A 213 -15.75 7.84 -5.50
C ALA A 213 -14.66 8.71 -6.14
N ILE A 214 -15.03 9.67 -7.01
CA ILE A 214 -14.06 10.60 -7.59
C ILE A 214 -13.39 11.44 -6.51
N ALA A 215 -14.15 12.01 -5.58
CA ALA A 215 -13.62 12.82 -4.50
C ALA A 215 -12.65 12.00 -3.61
N ARG A 216 -13.05 10.79 -3.22
CA ARG A 216 -12.24 9.91 -2.38
C ARG A 216 -10.96 9.44 -3.07
N TYR A 217 -11.04 8.93 -4.31
CA TYR A 217 -9.84 8.48 -5.06
C TYR A 217 -8.92 9.63 -5.49
N SER A 218 -9.43 10.84 -5.55
CA SER A 218 -8.62 12.05 -5.74
C SER A 218 -7.98 12.56 -4.44
N SER A 219 -8.32 11.96 -3.29
CA SER A 219 -7.82 12.30 -1.97
C SER A 219 -6.79 11.31 -1.47
N THR A 220 -5.81 11.78 -0.73
CA THR A 220 -4.77 10.92 -0.13
C THR A 220 -5.29 10.38 1.20
N LEU A 221 -5.98 9.23 1.14
CA LEU A 221 -6.66 8.64 2.29
C LEU A 221 -6.19 7.20 2.55
N PRO A 222 -6.09 6.78 3.81
CA PRO A 222 -5.63 5.43 4.18
C PRO A 222 -6.58 4.33 3.72
N GLN A 223 -7.89 4.56 3.69
CA GLN A 223 -8.88 3.57 3.23
C GLN A 223 -8.64 3.17 1.77
N GLU A 224 -8.52 4.16 0.89
CA GLU A 224 -8.28 3.93 -0.54
C GLU A 224 -6.90 3.29 -0.76
N TYR A 225 -5.91 3.68 0.04
CA TYR A 225 -4.58 3.06 -0.02
C TYR A 225 -4.62 1.57 0.31
N GLY A 226 -5.46 1.14 1.24
CA GLY A 226 -5.64 -0.25 1.61
C GLY A 226 -6.18 -1.14 0.47
N MET A 227 -6.90 -0.57 -0.50
CA MET A 227 -7.37 -1.30 -1.69
C MET A 227 -6.23 -1.91 -2.51
N LEU A 228 -5.02 -1.32 -2.44
CA LEU A 228 -3.82 -1.90 -3.07
C LEU A 228 -3.53 -3.34 -2.64
N PHE A 229 -3.94 -3.73 -1.45
CA PHE A 229 -3.58 -5.01 -0.85
C PHE A 229 -4.71 -6.03 -0.91
N ILE A 230 -5.95 -5.61 -1.06
CA ILE A 230 -7.13 -6.49 -1.16
C ILE A 230 -7.04 -7.35 -2.43
N PHE A 231 -6.77 -6.76 -3.58
CA PHE A 231 -6.70 -7.52 -4.84
C PHE A 231 -5.59 -8.58 -4.83
N PRO A 232 -4.34 -8.29 -4.45
CA PRO A 232 -3.31 -9.32 -4.32
C PRO A 232 -3.67 -10.40 -3.31
N ALA A 233 -4.26 -10.06 -2.16
CA ALA A 233 -4.70 -11.05 -1.19
C ALA A 233 -5.66 -12.06 -1.82
N GLY A 234 -6.69 -11.58 -2.51
CA GLY A 234 -7.65 -12.43 -3.21
C GLY A 234 -7.02 -13.34 -4.25
N VAL A 235 -6.16 -12.76 -5.10
CA VAL A 235 -5.47 -13.52 -6.17
C VAL A 235 -4.57 -14.61 -5.59
N LEU A 236 -3.81 -14.30 -4.56
CA LEU A 236 -2.87 -15.24 -3.96
C LEU A 236 -3.60 -16.39 -3.25
N ALA A 237 -4.73 -16.10 -2.60
CA ALA A 237 -5.60 -17.13 -2.06
C ALA A 237 -6.18 -18.06 -3.17
N ILE A 238 -6.70 -17.49 -4.25
CA ILE A 238 -7.20 -18.24 -5.41
C ILE A 238 -6.09 -19.14 -6.00
N ARG A 239 -4.88 -18.57 -6.19
CA ARG A 239 -3.74 -19.32 -6.71
C ARG A 239 -3.28 -20.42 -5.77
N PHE A 240 -3.33 -20.21 -4.46
CA PHE A 240 -3.11 -21.29 -3.51
C PHE A 240 -4.06 -22.45 -3.73
N PHE A 241 -5.37 -22.23 -3.81
CA PHE A 241 -6.35 -23.30 -4.03
C PHE A 241 -6.13 -24.02 -5.36
N GLN A 242 -5.79 -23.30 -6.42
CA GLN A 242 -5.56 -23.87 -7.75
C GLN A 242 -4.27 -24.73 -7.78
N GLU A 243 -3.16 -24.17 -7.37
CA GLU A 243 -1.84 -24.81 -7.46
C GLU A 243 -1.68 -25.95 -6.46
N TYR A 244 -2.26 -25.80 -5.26
CA TYR A 244 -2.25 -26.89 -4.28
C TYR A 244 -3.08 -28.08 -4.76
N ALA A 245 -4.20 -27.86 -5.45
CA ALA A 245 -4.98 -28.94 -6.04
C ALA A 245 -4.21 -29.67 -7.15
N LEU A 246 -3.51 -28.94 -8.01
CA LEU A 246 -2.64 -29.53 -9.04
C LEU A 246 -1.51 -30.34 -8.40
N PHE A 247 -0.86 -29.79 -7.40
CA PHE A 247 0.21 -30.47 -6.67
C PHE A 247 -0.26 -31.78 -6.05
N GLN A 248 -1.46 -31.81 -5.46
CA GLN A 248 -2.00 -33.05 -4.86
C GLN A 248 -2.27 -34.16 -5.91
N LYS A 249 -2.63 -33.77 -7.14
CA LYS A 249 -2.81 -34.73 -8.24
C LYS A 249 -1.48 -35.31 -8.74
N GLU A 250 -0.47 -34.44 -8.84
CA GLU A 250 0.81 -34.78 -9.50
C GLU A 250 1.89 -35.26 -8.52
N ILE A 251 1.64 -35.25 -7.21
CA ILE A 251 2.67 -35.52 -6.17
C ILE A 251 3.32 -36.90 -6.31
N LYS A 252 2.57 -37.90 -6.82
CA LYS A 252 3.04 -39.27 -6.99
C LYS A 252 4.03 -39.39 -8.17
N GLU A 253 3.89 -38.55 -9.18
CA GLU A 253 4.65 -38.61 -10.44
C GLU A 253 5.87 -37.67 -10.41
N CYS A 254 5.94 -36.74 -9.45
CA CYS A 254 7.01 -35.77 -9.36
C CYS A 254 8.27 -36.35 -8.70
N ASN A 255 9.44 -36.04 -9.24
CA ASN A 255 10.72 -36.26 -8.57
C ASN A 255 10.88 -35.28 -7.37
N GLU A 256 11.81 -35.57 -6.44
CA GLU A 256 11.98 -34.80 -5.20
C GLU A 256 12.33 -33.31 -5.45
N THR A 257 13.11 -33.03 -6.46
CA THR A 257 13.47 -31.65 -6.83
C THR A 257 12.24 -30.85 -7.23
N LEU A 258 11.40 -31.42 -8.08
CA LEU A 258 10.15 -30.79 -8.54
C LEU A 258 9.13 -30.65 -7.41
N LYS A 259 9.01 -31.65 -6.53
CA LYS A 259 8.19 -31.54 -5.31
C LYS A 259 8.61 -30.36 -4.44
N LYS A 260 9.93 -30.20 -4.22
CA LYS A 260 10.48 -29.09 -3.43
C LYS A 260 10.12 -27.74 -4.06
N GLN A 261 10.32 -27.60 -5.38
CA GLN A 261 9.98 -26.37 -6.11
C GLN A 261 8.48 -26.03 -6.03
N LYS A 262 7.60 -27.02 -6.22
CA LYS A 262 6.16 -26.82 -6.11
C LYS A 262 5.72 -26.46 -4.70
N LYS A 263 6.27 -27.12 -3.66
CA LYS A 263 6.03 -26.74 -2.27
C LYS A 263 6.45 -25.31 -1.97
N GLN A 264 7.62 -24.87 -2.43
CA GLN A 264 8.09 -23.49 -2.27
C GLN A 264 7.17 -22.49 -2.97
N LYS A 265 6.68 -22.81 -4.16
CA LYS A 265 5.71 -21.98 -4.89
C LYS A 265 4.40 -21.82 -4.11
N ILE A 266 3.86 -22.93 -3.58
CA ILE A 266 2.62 -22.94 -2.79
C ILE A 266 2.81 -22.12 -1.49
N LEU A 267 3.93 -22.31 -0.81
CA LEU A 267 4.29 -21.52 0.38
C LEU A 267 4.39 -20.03 0.02
N GLY A 268 4.97 -19.71 -1.14
CA GLY A 268 5.04 -18.33 -1.64
C GLY A 268 3.65 -17.66 -1.79
N TYR A 269 2.65 -18.42 -2.24
CA TYR A 269 1.27 -17.90 -2.31
C TYR A 269 0.66 -17.66 -0.93
N LEU A 270 0.88 -18.55 0.05
CA LEU A 270 0.42 -18.37 1.43
C LEU A 270 1.10 -17.17 2.11
N VAL A 271 2.42 -17.07 1.98
CA VAL A 271 3.18 -15.92 2.53
C VAL A 271 2.74 -14.61 1.87
N GLY A 272 2.59 -14.60 0.57
CA GLY A 272 2.09 -13.43 -0.15
C GLY A 272 0.67 -13.06 0.27
N PHE A 273 -0.23 -14.03 0.47
CA PHE A 273 -1.56 -13.81 1.02
C PHE A 273 -1.48 -13.22 2.43
N ALA A 274 -0.67 -13.82 3.31
CA ALA A 274 -0.48 -13.32 4.68
C ALA A 274 -0.02 -11.85 4.71
N ILE A 275 0.99 -11.51 3.91
CA ILE A 275 1.51 -10.16 3.82
C ILE A 275 0.46 -9.19 3.27
N SER A 276 -0.22 -9.56 2.17
CA SER A 276 -1.21 -8.67 1.55
C SER A 276 -2.41 -8.47 2.46
N PHE A 277 -2.94 -9.53 3.06
CA PHE A 277 -4.08 -9.45 3.96
C PHE A 277 -3.72 -8.69 5.26
N SER A 278 -2.54 -8.91 5.83
CA SER A 278 -2.04 -8.12 6.97
C SER A 278 -1.98 -6.62 6.63
N LEU A 279 -1.50 -6.27 5.43
CA LEU A 279 -1.41 -4.88 5.01
C LEU A 279 -2.76 -4.19 4.88
N THR A 280 -3.83 -4.90 4.48
CA THR A 280 -5.17 -4.31 4.45
C THR A 280 -5.59 -3.82 5.82
N LEU A 281 -5.33 -4.62 6.86
CA LEU A 281 -5.69 -4.32 8.24
C LEU A 281 -4.77 -3.28 8.88
N THR A 282 -3.45 -3.39 8.60
CA THR A 282 -2.44 -2.46 9.15
C THR A 282 -2.61 -1.04 8.63
N VAL A 283 -3.14 -0.88 7.41
CA VAL A 283 -3.31 0.42 6.76
C VAL A 283 -4.55 1.14 7.27
N HIS A 284 -5.68 0.45 7.38
CA HIS A 284 -6.94 1.05 7.86
C HIS A 284 -7.95 -0.03 8.26
N PHE A 285 -8.64 0.16 9.38
CA PHE A 285 -9.56 -0.86 9.91
C PHE A 285 -10.79 -1.10 9.02
N TYR A 286 -11.32 -0.09 8.30
CA TYR A 286 -12.43 -0.27 7.36
C TYR A 286 -12.11 -1.25 6.21
N ASN A 287 -10.85 -1.43 5.85
CA ASN A 287 -10.46 -2.39 4.83
C ASN A 287 -10.69 -3.86 5.27
N THR A 288 -10.92 -4.09 6.55
CA THR A 288 -11.27 -5.40 7.09
C THR A 288 -12.58 -5.91 6.49
N MET A 289 -13.59 -5.04 6.32
CA MET A 289 -14.89 -5.43 5.76
C MET A 289 -14.79 -5.94 4.31
N PRO A 290 -14.28 -5.17 3.32
CA PRO A 290 -14.17 -5.66 1.96
C PRO A 290 -13.18 -6.84 1.84
N ALA A 291 -12.15 -6.90 2.68
CA ALA A 291 -11.24 -8.05 2.73
C ALA A 291 -11.96 -9.31 3.25
N GLY A 292 -12.81 -9.17 4.29
CA GLY A 292 -13.64 -10.25 4.81
C GLY A 292 -14.64 -10.77 3.77
N VAL A 293 -15.35 -9.87 3.10
CA VAL A 293 -16.29 -10.22 2.02
C VAL A 293 -15.57 -10.96 0.88
N LEU A 294 -14.38 -10.49 0.49
CA LEU A 294 -13.55 -11.17 -0.51
C LEU A 294 -13.15 -12.59 -0.06
N CYS A 295 -12.72 -12.74 1.19
CA CYS A 295 -12.36 -14.05 1.75
C CYS A 295 -13.55 -14.99 1.80
N LEU A 296 -14.73 -14.50 2.18
CA LEU A 296 -15.98 -15.28 2.16
C LEU A 296 -16.33 -15.71 0.74
N GLY A 297 -16.28 -14.79 -0.23
CA GLY A 297 -16.52 -15.11 -1.64
C GLY A 297 -15.57 -16.18 -2.18
N ILE A 298 -14.28 -16.14 -1.81
CA ILE A 298 -13.30 -17.16 -2.17
C ILE A 298 -13.62 -18.50 -1.48
N ALA A 299 -13.98 -18.48 -0.19
CA ALA A 299 -14.35 -19.70 0.54
C ALA A 299 -15.57 -20.38 -0.08
N VAL A 300 -16.59 -19.61 -0.48
CA VAL A 300 -17.77 -20.11 -1.21
C VAL A 300 -17.38 -20.65 -2.58
N GLY A 301 -16.62 -19.89 -3.37
CA GLY A 301 -16.18 -20.30 -4.70
C GLY A 301 -15.30 -21.56 -4.72
N PHE A 302 -14.57 -21.82 -3.64
CA PHE A 302 -13.75 -23.01 -3.45
C PHE A 302 -14.28 -23.96 -2.37
N CYS A 303 -15.58 -23.92 -2.03
CA CYS A 303 -16.19 -24.63 -0.92
C CYS A 303 -15.79 -26.10 -0.86
N SER A 304 -15.86 -26.84 -1.96
CA SER A 304 -15.50 -28.27 -2.04
C SER A 304 -14.02 -28.56 -1.67
N ARG A 305 -13.14 -27.57 -1.82
CA ARG A 305 -11.74 -27.67 -1.40
C ARG A 305 -11.55 -27.11 0.00
N PHE A 306 -12.18 -25.97 0.29
CA PHE A 306 -12.13 -25.32 1.58
C PHE A 306 -12.58 -26.25 2.71
N CYS A 307 -13.64 -27.04 2.52
CA CYS A 307 -14.12 -28.04 3.49
C CYS A 307 -13.15 -29.22 3.70
N ARG A 308 -12.12 -29.37 2.89
CA ARG A 308 -11.10 -30.42 3.12
C ARG A 308 -10.06 -29.92 4.11
N TRP A 309 -9.87 -30.64 5.22
CA TRP A 309 -8.96 -30.27 6.32
C TRP A 309 -7.57 -29.77 5.86
N ARG A 310 -6.99 -30.42 4.84
CA ARG A 310 -5.67 -30.05 4.30
C ARG A 310 -5.58 -28.64 3.72
N TYR A 311 -6.69 -28.11 3.15
CA TYR A 311 -6.76 -26.75 2.64
C TYR A 311 -7.17 -25.78 3.73
N PHE A 312 -8.23 -26.14 4.48
CA PHE A 312 -8.82 -25.35 5.55
C PHE A 312 -7.76 -24.90 6.54
N TRP A 313 -7.03 -25.85 7.12
CA TRP A 313 -6.03 -25.53 8.13
C TRP A 313 -4.98 -24.55 7.63
N ARG A 314 -4.45 -24.73 6.41
CA ARG A 314 -3.43 -23.84 5.85
C ARG A 314 -3.91 -22.42 5.66
N ILE A 315 -5.11 -22.23 5.11
CA ILE A 315 -5.62 -20.89 4.84
C ILE A 315 -6.04 -20.19 6.13
N ILE A 316 -6.63 -20.91 7.09
CA ILE A 316 -7.03 -20.35 8.38
C ILE A 316 -5.80 -19.93 9.20
N VAL A 317 -4.79 -20.79 9.33
CA VAL A 317 -3.56 -20.44 10.04
C VAL A 317 -2.87 -19.25 9.40
N THR A 318 -2.86 -19.20 8.06
CA THR A 318 -2.28 -18.07 7.35
C THR A 318 -3.09 -16.79 7.56
N GLY A 319 -4.42 -16.87 7.57
CA GLY A 319 -5.31 -15.75 7.88
C GLY A 319 -5.11 -15.24 9.32
N LEU A 320 -5.08 -16.14 10.29
CA LEU A 320 -4.79 -15.78 11.70
C LEU A 320 -3.42 -15.12 11.85
N LEU A 321 -2.39 -15.69 11.20
CA LEU A 321 -1.06 -15.06 11.18
C LEU A 321 -1.10 -13.65 10.59
N SER A 322 -1.91 -13.42 9.55
CA SER A 322 -2.07 -12.09 8.95
C SER A 322 -2.67 -11.09 9.94
N ILE A 323 -3.68 -11.51 10.71
CA ILE A 323 -4.31 -10.69 11.75
C ILE A 323 -3.29 -10.38 12.85
N VAL A 324 -2.58 -11.39 13.33
CA VAL A 324 -1.51 -11.20 14.35
C VAL A 324 -0.48 -10.19 13.85
N LEU A 325 0.02 -10.36 12.64
CA LEU A 325 0.97 -9.40 12.05
C LEU A 325 0.39 -7.99 12.02
N ALA A 326 -0.86 -7.81 11.63
CA ALA A 326 -1.47 -6.48 11.56
C ALA A 326 -1.67 -5.84 12.94
N VAL A 327 -2.05 -6.62 13.94
CA VAL A 327 -2.41 -6.13 15.28
C VAL A 327 -1.17 -5.88 16.16
N VAL A 328 -0.04 -6.60 15.92
CA VAL A 328 1.16 -6.47 16.76
C VAL A 328 1.61 -5.03 17.00
N PRO A 329 1.72 -4.14 15.99
CA PRO A 329 2.12 -2.76 16.26
C PRO A 329 1.16 -2.01 17.18
N MET A 330 -0.17 -2.24 17.01
CA MET A 330 -1.19 -1.63 17.87
C MET A 330 -1.13 -2.20 19.28
N ALA A 331 -0.98 -3.52 19.43
CA ALA A 331 -0.84 -4.16 20.73
C ALA A 331 0.39 -3.64 21.50
N VAL A 332 1.49 -3.38 20.81
CA VAL A 332 2.68 -2.74 21.41
C VAL A 332 2.32 -1.32 21.89
N GLY A 333 1.60 -0.53 21.10
CA GLY A 333 1.16 0.81 21.50
C GLY A 333 0.29 0.79 22.76
N VAL A 334 -0.68 -0.12 22.83
CA VAL A 334 -1.50 -0.31 24.04
C VAL A 334 -0.64 -0.74 25.24
N ALA A 335 0.30 -1.66 25.04
CA ALA A 335 1.21 -2.10 26.10
C ALA A 335 2.14 -0.99 26.59
N MET A 336 2.43 0.01 25.75
CA MET A 336 3.17 1.23 26.12
C MET A 336 2.30 2.26 26.85
N GLY A 337 0.99 2.00 27.05
CA GLY A 337 0.07 2.87 27.79
C GLY A 337 -0.67 3.88 26.92
N HIS A 338 -0.58 3.79 25.59
CA HIS A 338 -1.36 4.67 24.72
C HIS A 338 -2.83 4.20 24.66
N PRO A 339 -3.82 5.11 24.81
CA PRO A 339 -5.23 4.78 24.67
C PRO A 339 -5.58 4.43 23.22
N LEU A 340 -6.68 3.72 23.02
CA LEU A 340 -7.23 3.53 21.66
C LEU A 340 -7.72 4.88 21.11
N GLN A 341 -7.47 5.11 19.84
CA GLN A 341 -7.99 6.30 19.16
C GLN A 341 -9.51 6.21 19.03
N GLY A 342 -10.23 7.34 19.22
CA GLY A 342 -11.69 7.38 19.35
C GLY A 342 -12.46 6.68 18.23
N SER A 343 -12.08 6.87 16.94
CA SER A 343 -12.76 6.18 15.83
C SER A 343 -12.50 4.67 15.80
N LEU A 344 -11.36 4.19 16.32
CA LEU A 344 -11.12 2.76 16.47
C LEU A 344 -11.92 2.19 17.63
N TYR A 345 -12.01 2.93 18.75
CA TYR A 345 -12.82 2.57 19.89
C TYR A 345 -14.30 2.43 19.50
N TRP A 346 -14.85 3.44 18.82
CA TRP A 346 -16.21 3.41 18.27
C TRP A 346 -16.43 2.22 17.31
N ALA A 347 -15.52 1.97 16.39
CA ALA A 347 -15.64 0.85 15.46
C ALA A 347 -15.64 -0.52 16.15
N LEU A 348 -14.90 -0.66 17.25
CA LEU A 348 -14.90 -1.88 18.06
C LEU A 348 -16.23 -2.02 18.84
N GLY A 349 -16.77 -0.94 19.40
CA GLY A 349 -18.08 -0.90 20.05
C GLY A 349 -19.20 -1.37 19.11
N VAL A 350 -19.28 -0.79 17.92
CA VAL A 350 -20.24 -1.21 16.88
C VAL A 350 -20.08 -2.70 16.52
N MET A 351 -18.86 -3.22 16.47
CA MET A 351 -18.61 -4.63 16.17
C MET A 351 -18.96 -5.57 17.33
N SER A 352 -18.86 -5.11 18.59
CA SER A 352 -19.23 -5.90 19.78
C SER A 352 -20.74 -5.91 20.05
N GLY A 353 -21.50 -5.05 19.37
CA GLY A 353 -22.94 -4.91 19.57
C GLY A 353 -23.27 -4.18 20.88
N GLU A 354 -22.32 -3.46 21.42
CA GLU A 354 -22.59 -2.46 22.44
C GLU A 354 -23.29 -1.31 21.72
N ASP A 355 -24.62 -1.27 21.81
CA ASP A 355 -25.39 -0.11 21.42
C ASP A 355 -24.91 1.04 22.31
N ASP A 356 -24.16 1.98 21.71
CA ASP A 356 -23.82 3.23 22.37
C ASP A 356 -25.11 4.04 22.59
N GLU A 357 -25.89 3.68 23.65
CA GLU A 357 -26.83 4.59 24.31
C GLU A 357 -26.07 5.68 25.07
N GLU A 358 -24.76 5.82 24.91
CA GLU A 358 -23.98 6.86 25.56
C GLU A 358 -23.32 7.78 24.53
N GLU A 359 -23.83 9.01 24.53
CA GLU A 359 -23.24 10.24 24.01
C GLU A 359 -23.19 10.36 22.47
N GLU A 360 -24.38 10.59 21.83
CA GLU A 360 -24.55 11.98 21.45
C GLU A 360 -24.29 12.86 22.69
N THR A 361 -23.06 13.12 23.04
CA THR A 361 -22.67 14.45 23.42
C THR A 361 -23.04 15.29 22.21
N ALA A 362 -24.30 15.64 22.11
CA ALA A 362 -24.72 16.84 21.46
C ALA A 362 -23.66 17.83 21.87
N GLN A 363 -22.79 18.21 20.92
CA GLN A 363 -21.94 19.37 21.12
C GLN A 363 -22.93 20.40 21.57
N SER A 364 -22.91 20.70 22.87
CA SER A 364 -23.90 21.59 23.47
C SER A 364 -23.74 22.90 22.73
N GLU A 365 -24.63 23.12 21.76
CA GLU A 365 -24.73 24.40 21.10
C GLU A 365 -25.26 25.37 22.15
N THR A 366 -24.37 26.15 22.73
CA THR A 366 -24.77 27.24 23.63
C THR A 366 -24.89 28.50 22.79
N ILE A 367 -26.09 28.98 22.58
CA ILE A 367 -26.35 30.27 21.92
C ILE A 367 -26.19 31.36 23.00
N ILE A 368 -25.23 32.25 22.80
CA ILE A 368 -24.95 33.38 23.68
C ILE A 368 -25.32 34.64 22.93
N THR A 369 -26.09 35.50 23.56
CA THR A 369 -26.39 36.84 23.04
C THR A 369 -25.35 37.83 23.61
N ASP A 370 -24.63 38.52 22.78
CA ASP A 370 -23.69 39.57 23.17
C ASP A 370 -24.46 40.85 23.63
N LYS A 371 -23.73 41.81 24.17
CA LYS A 371 -24.33 43.08 24.59
C LYS A 371 -24.99 43.88 23.48
N ASN A 372 -24.69 43.58 22.23
CA ASN A 372 -25.21 44.24 21.03
C ASN A 372 -26.42 43.50 20.46
N GLY A 373 -26.84 42.38 21.04
CA GLY A 373 -27.98 41.59 20.61
C GLY A 373 -27.65 40.57 19.52
N ASN A 374 -26.34 40.31 19.23
CA ASN A 374 -25.96 39.29 18.25
C ASN A 374 -25.93 37.92 18.90
N GLU A 375 -26.45 36.92 18.21
CA GLU A 375 -26.37 35.53 18.62
C GLU A 375 -25.03 34.91 18.19
N ILE A 376 -24.21 34.49 19.15
CA ILE A 376 -22.98 33.74 18.96
C ILE A 376 -23.27 32.29 19.29
N ARG A 377 -23.13 31.39 18.29
CA ARG A 377 -23.22 29.95 18.51
C ARG A 377 -21.86 29.41 18.87
N VAL A 378 -21.75 28.84 20.04
CA VAL A 378 -20.57 28.18 20.57
C VAL A 378 -20.83 26.68 20.62
N VAL A 379 -19.97 25.91 19.94
CA VAL A 379 -20.10 24.44 19.84
C VAL A 379 -18.99 23.82 20.68
N GLY A 380 -19.33 23.06 21.71
CA GLY A 380 -18.40 22.36 22.59
C GLY A 380 -18.44 22.86 24.04
N ASP A 381 -17.68 22.18 24.91
CA ASP A 381 -17.48 22.60 26.30
C ASP A 381 -16.68 23.89 26.36
N VAL A 382 -17.33 24.94 26.83
CA VAL A 382 -16.71 26.27 26.93
C VAL A 382 -16.51 26.60 28.39
N ASP A 383 -15.28 26.96 28.74
CA ASP A 383 -14.91 27.46 30.07
C ASP A 383 -15.76 28.69 30.43
N GLU A 384 -16.29 28.74 31.67
CA GLU A 384 -17.08 29.86 32.18
C GLU A 384 -16.41 31.22 31.99
N ALA A 385 -15.08 31.28 32.10
CA ALA A 385 -14.31 32.47 31.87
C ALA A 385 -14.34 32.98 30.40
N LEU A 386 -14.46 32.07 29.45
CA LEU A 386 -14.61 32.38 28.01
C LEU A 386 -16.05 32.83 27.71
N LEU A 387 -17.05 32.19 28.37
CA LEU A 387 -18.46 32.55 28.27
C LEU A 387 -18.69 33.99 28.76
N GLU A 388 -18.07 34.37 29.87
CA GLU A 388 -18.17 35.72 30.43
C GLU A 388 -17.49 36.78 29.51
N LYS A 389 -16.37 36.46 28.91
CA LYS A 389 -15.72 37.33 27.91
C LYS A 389 -16.58 37.51 26.64
N LEU A 390 -17.23 36.45 26.15
CA LEU A 390 -18.08 36.50 24.95
C LEU A 390 -19.38 37.29 25.21
N LYS A 391 -19.91 37.27 26.45
CA LYS A 391 -21.06 38.09 26.88
C LYS A 391 -20.67 39.57 27.06
N ASN A 392 -19.43 39.85 27.38
CA ASN A 392 -18.96 41.17 27.73
C ASN A 392 -18.18 41.91 26.61
N GLY A 393 -17.85 41.21 25.47
CA GLY A 393 -17.14 41.74 24.29
C GLY A 393 -18.03 42.33 23.26
#